data_1705fdf96b22f6f9e276a19ebca02a90
#
_entry.id   1705fdf96b22f6f9e276a19ebca02a90
#
_cell.length_a   1.000
_cell.length_b   1.000
_cell.length_c   1.000
_cell.angle_alpha   90.00
_cell.angle_beta   90.00
_cell.angle_gamma   90.00
#
_symmetry.space_group_name_H-M   'P 1'
#
loop_
_entity.id
_entity.type
_entity.pdbx_description
1 polymer ?
#
loop_
_entity_poly.entity_id
_entity_poly.type
_entity_poly.pdbx_seq_one_letter_code
_entity_poly.pdbx_strand_id
1 'polypeptide(L)' 'MAELQRLTPTEYADVEKIPVSILLDDIRSANNVGSIFRTADCFALEHVYLCGITATPPHRDILKTALGATATVSWSHHA' A
#
# COMPACT_ATOMS: atom_id res chain seq x y z
N MET A 1 5.13 -13.97 9.72
CA MET A 1 4.06 -12.98 9.48
C MET A 1 3.53 -12.37 10.77
N ALA A 2 3.29 -13.17 11.79
CA ALA A 2 2.78 -12.64 13.06
C ALA A 2 3.67 -11.55 13.65
N GLU A 3 4.98 -11.65 13.48
CA GLU A 3 5.90 -10.67 14.03
C GLU A 3 5.78 -9.30 13.37
N LEU A 4 5.51 -9.24 12.05
CA LEU A 4 5.30 -7.97 11.37
C LEU A 4 4.10 -7.22 11.94
N GLN A 5 3.07 -7.95 12.35
CA GLN A 5 1.88 -7.36 12.93
C GLN A 5 2.10 -6.81 14.33
N ARG A 6 3.18 -7.22 15.00
CA ARG A 6 3.52 -6.77 16.34
C ARG A 6 4.46 -5.58 16.35
N LEU A 7 5.00 -5.21 15.21
CA LEU A 7 5.92 -4.08 15.12
C LEU A 7 5.16 -2.78 15.33
N THR A 8 5.79 -1.85 16.03
CA THR A 8 5.29 -0.48 16.11
C THR A 8 5.53 0.21 14.77
N PRO A 9 4.84 1.31 14.46
CA PRO A 9 5.11 2.05 13.23
C PRO A 9 6.59 2.45 13.07
N THR A 10 7.26 2.80 14.15
CA THR A 10 8.68 3.14 14.10
C THR A 10 9.54 1.93 13.78
N GLU A 11 9.27 0.80 14.41
CA GLU A 11 9.99 -0.43 14.13
C GLU A 11 9.77 -0.89 12.71
N TYR A 12 8.53 -0.77 12.22
CA TYR A 12 8.19 -1.12 10.85
C TYR A 12 8.97 -0.29 9.84
N ALA A 13 9.16 1.02 10.10
CA ALA A 13 9.88 1.89 9.20
C ALA A 13 11.36 1.47 9.04
N ASP A 14 11.92 0.80 10.05
CA ASP A 14 13.30 0.32 10.02
C ASP A 14 13.44 -1.08 9.43
N VAL A 15 12.31 -1.78 9.17
CA VAL A 15 12.35 -3.11 8.59
C VAL A 15 12.71 -3.02 7.12
N GLU A 16 13.63 -3.88 6.67
CA GLU A 16 13.99 -3.97 5.27
C GLU A 16 12.80 -4.46 4.45
N LYS A 17 12.50 -3.75 3.37
CA LYS A 17 11.40 -4.10 2.49
C LYS A 17 11.75 -5.32 1.64
N ILE A 18 10.72 -6.14 1.38
CA ILE A 18 10.85 -7.25 0.42
C ILE A 18 10.94 -6.64 -0.98
N PRO A 19 11.92 -7.06 -1.83
CA PRO A 19 12.08 -6.49 -3.17
C PRO A 19 11.01 -6.99 -4.15
N VAL A 20 9.74 -6.79 -3.78
CA VAL A 20 8.58 -7.13 -4.58
C VAL A 20 7.70 -5.90 -4.65
N SER A 21 7.25 -5.57 -5.86
CA SER A 21 6.33 -4.46 -6.09
C SER A 21 5.03 -4.98 -6.67
N ILE A 22 3.94 -4.25 -6.40
CA ILE A 22 2.62 -4.53 -6.96
C ILE A 22 2.32 -3.49 -8.01
N LEU A 23 1.81 -3.90 -9.15
CA LEU A 23 1.35 -3.00 -10.21
C LEU A 23 -0.16 -3.14 -10.35
N LEU A 24 -0.89 -2.06 -10.14
CA LEU A 24 -2.33 -1.99 -10.31
C LEU A 24 -2.66 -1.25 -11.59
N ASP A 25 -3.18 -1.96 -12.57
CA ASP A 25 -3.49 -1.39 -13.89
C ASP A 25 -5.00 -1.26 -14.07
N ASP A 26 -5.46 -0.03 -14.22
CA ASP A 26 -6.88 0.29 -14.45
C ASP A 26 -7.84 -0.31 -13.43
N ILE A 27 -7.46 -0.29 -12.16
CA ILE A 27 -8.31 -0.77 -11.07
C ILE A 27 -9.34 0.32 -10.73
N ARG A 28 -10.61 0.03 -10.95
CA ARG A 28 -11.69 0.99 -10.76
C ARG A 28 -12.13 1.17 -9.31
N SER A 29 -11.99 0.12 -8.49
CA SER A 29 -12.46 0.16 -7.11
C SER A 29 -11.43 0.79 -6.19
N ALA A 30 -11.73 1.97 -5.64
CA ALA A 30 -10.87 2.62 -4.67
C ALA A 30 -10.76 1.80 -3.37
N ASN A 31 -11.82 1.09 -2.99
CA ASN A 31 -11.77 0.19 -1.84
C ASN A 31 -10.75 -0.92 -2.05
N ASN A 32 -10.70 -1.49 -3.25
CA ASN A 32 -9.71 -2.53 -3.57
C ASN A 32 -8.29 -1.98 -3.55
N VAL A 33 -8.10 -0.76 -4.06
CA VAL A 33 -6.79 -0.10 -4.01
C VAL A 33 -6.33 0.04 -2.56
N GLY A 34 -7.21 0.51 -1.68
CA GLY A 34 -6.89 0.65 -0.26
C GLY A 34 -6.55 -0.69 0.40
N SER A 35 -7.31 -1.74 0.08
CA SER A 35 -7.04 -3.09 0.61
C SER A 35 -5.69 -3.61 0.16
N ILE A 36 -5.28 -3.29 -1.06
CA ILE A 36 -3.97 -3.69 -1.59
C ILE A 36 -2.85 -2.93 -0.88
N PHE A 37 -3.05 -1.63 -0.59
CA PHE A 37 -2.09 -0.87 0.23
C PHE A 37 -1.91 -1.53 1.59
N ARG A 38 -3.00 -1.93 2.22
CA ARG A 38 -2.92 -2.59 3.52
C ARG A 38 -2.15 -3.91 3.44
N THR A 39 -2.40 -4.70 2.39
CA THR A 39 -1.69 -5.95 2.16
C THR A 39 -0.20 -5.68 1.95
N ALA A 40 0.15 -4.68 1.13
CA ALA A 40 1.53 -4.31 0.88
C ALA A 40 2.24 -3.90 2.17
N ASP A 41 1.54 -3.18 3.04
CA ASP A 41 2.07 -2.78 4.34
C ASP A 41 2.33 -4.00 5.22
N CYS A 42 1.37 -4.94 5.29
CA CYS A 42 1.50 -6.15 6.11
C CYS A 42 2.68 -7.02 5.68
N PHE A 43 2.96 -7.08 4.38
CA PHE A 43 4.03 -7.91 3.84
C PHE A 43 5.33 -7.14 3.59
N ALA A 44 5.39 -5.87 3.97
CA ALA A 44 6.56 -5.01 3.78
C ALA A 44 7.03 -4.98 2.32
N LEU A 45 6.10 -4.86 1.38
CA LEU A 45 6.44 -4.79 -0.04
C LEU A 45 7.10 -3.46 -0.38
N GLU A 46 7.94 -3.47 -1.38
CA GLU A 46 8.79 -2.33 -1.71
C GLU A 46 8.02 -1.15 -2.27
N HIS A 47 7.04 -1.40 -3.17
CA HIS A 47 6.37 -0.31 -3.86
C HIS A 47 5.03 -0.75 -4.44
N VAL A 48 4.09 0.20 -4.58
CA VAL A 48 2.84 0.00 -5.29
C VAL A 48 2.77 0.99 -6.46
N TYR A 49 2.65 0.47 -7.67
CA TYR A 49 2.49 1.27 -8.89
C TYR A 49 1.01 1.34 -9.24
N LEU A 50 0.49 2.56 -9.29
CA LEU A 50 -0.91 2.83 -9.66
C LEU A 50 -0.93 3.33 -11.09
N CYS A 51 -1.49 2.55 -12.00
CA CYS A 51 -1.41 2.83 -13.43
C CYS A 51 -2.78 3.11 -14.04
N GLY A 52 -2.79 3.93 -15.07
CA GLY A 52 -4.00 4.26 -15.83
C GLY A 52 -5.03 4.96 -14.96
N ILE A 53 -6.27 4.47 -14.98
CA ILE A 53 -7.40 5.07 -14.27
C ILE A 53 -7.44 4.70 -12.77
N THR A 54 -6.49 3.92 -12.28
CA THR A 54 -6.44 3.53 -10.87
C THR A 54 -6.44 4.78 -9.98
N ALA A 55 -7.35 4.80 -8.99
CA ALA A 55 -7.44 5.91 -8.05
C ALA A 55 -6.16 6.04 -7.23
N THR A 56 -5.84 7.28 -6.84
CA THR A 56 -4.63 7.57 -6.06
C THR A 56 -4.99 8.20 -4.72
N PRO A 57 -4.15 7.99 -3.68
CA PRO A 57 -4.31 8.75 -2.44
C PRO A 57 -4.10 10.26 -2.68
N PRO A 58 -4.71 11.16 -1.92
CA PRO A 58 -5.71 10.85 -0.91
C PRO A 58 -7.10 10.68 -1.55
N HIS A 59 -7.71 9.54 -1.35
CA HIS A 59 -9.06 9.23 -1.78
C HIS A 59 -9.79 8.64 -0.58
N ARG A 60 -11.00 9.12 -0.29
CA ARG A 60 -11.73 8.71 0.91
C ARG A 60 -11.82 7.19 1.07
N ASP A 61 -12.17 6.48 0.00
CA ASP A 61 -12.35 5.04 0.05
C ASP A 61 -11.02 4.30 0.17
N ILE A 62 -9.95 4.86 -0.40
CA ILE A 62 -8.60 4.30 -0.22
C ILE A 62 -8.18 4.45 1.24
N LEU A 63 -8.32 5.64 1.80
CA LEU A 63 -7.92 5.89 3.20
C LEU A 63 -8.70 5.01 4.16
N LYS A 64 -9.97 4.79 3.88
CA LYS A 64 -10.86 3.98 4.71
C LYS A 64 -10.39 2.52 4.79
N THR A 65 -9.94 1.95 3.69
CA THR A 65 -9.55 0.54 3.62
C THR A 65 -8.05 0.31 3.81
N ALA A 66 -7.23 1.30 3.51
CA ALA A 66 -5.78 1.21 3.68
C ALA A 66 -5.35 1.30 5.15
N LEU A 67 -6.15 1.91 6.01
CA LEU A 67 -5.90 2.02 7.45
C LEU A 67 -4.50 2.56 7.78
N GLY A 68 -4.12 3.67 7.11
CA GLY A 68 -2.83 4.31 7.34
C GLY A 68 -1.69 3.79 6.47
N ALA A 69 -1.89 2.71 5.71
CA ALA A 69 -0.83 2.14 4.89
C ALA A 69 -0.31 3.09 3.81
N THR A 70 -1.12 4.07 3.38
CA THR A 70 -0.67 5.04 2.37
C THR A 70 0.46 5.94 2.87
N ALA A 71 0.66 6.03 4.18
CA ALA A 71 1.75 6.80 4.77
C ALA A 71 3.04 5.98 4.91
N THR A 72 2.95 4.66 4.91
CA THR A 72 4.09 3.78 5.14
C THR A 72 4.55 3.04 3.88
N VAL A 73 3.65 2.80 2.94
CA VAL A 73 3.97 2.11 1.68
C VAL A 73 4.34 3.14 0.62
N SER A 74 5.47 2.94 -0.05
CA SER A 74 5.85 3.77 -1.19
C SER A 74 4.91 3.49 -2.37
N TRP A 75 4.51 4.53 -3.06
CA TRP A 75 3.65 4.38 -4.23
C TRP A 75 3.91 5.49 -5.24
N SER A 76 3.53 5.23 -6.49
CA SER A 76 3.60 6.24 -7.54
C SER A 76 2.47 5.99 -8.55
N HIS A 77 2.09 7.04 -9.28
CA HIS A 77 1.08 6.94 -10.33
C HIS A 77 1.72 7.11 -11.69
N HIS A 78 1.30 6.28 -12.64
CA HIS A 78 1.79 6.30 -14.01
C HIS A 78 0.60 6.24 -14.96
N ALA A 79 0.58 7.15 -15.92
CA ALA A 79 -0.49 7.22 -16.90
C ALA A 79 -0.49 6.01 -17.86
#